data_9857e6a806d5fb909db073cf3fa4e3e4
#
_entry.id   9857e6a806d5fb909db073cf3fa4e3e4
#
_cell.length_a   1.000
_cell.length_b   1.000
_cell.length_c   1.000
_cell.angle_alpha   90.00
_cell.angle_beta   90.00
_cell.angle_gamma   90.00
#
_symmetry.space_group_name_H-M   'P 1'
#
loop_
_entity.id
_entity.type
_entity.pdbx_description
1 polymer ?
#
loop_
_entity_poly.entity_id
_entity_poly.type
_entity_poly.pdbx_seq_one_letter_code
_entity_poly.pdbx_strand_id
1 'polypeptide(L)'
;MAKLVTGLFKTRAAAEAAVDAIIKRGYTRDDISVLMSDATKSKEFAIESGTRAAQGAVVGGTVGGVTVAALAAITAVGTSLVLPGIGLVIAGPIAAALAGLGAGGATGGLIGALVGAGIPEHRAKVYDAGLRSGGILIGVEAKADEDAGKLEQLLADLGAEHVRQE
;
A
#
# COMPACT_ATOMS: atom_id res chain seq x y z
N MET A 1 9.02 14.31 13.63
CA MET A 1 7.71 13.65 13.41
C MET A 1 7.89 12.66 12.27
N ALA A 2 7.26 11.52 12.37
CA ALA A 2 7.34 10.53 11.29
C ALA A 2 6.72 11.12 10.02
N LYS A 3 7.48 11.12 8.92
CA LYS A 3 6.99 11.57 7.61
C LYS A 3 6.43 10.37 6.85
N LEU A 4 5.26 10.55 6.28
CA LEU A 4 4.68 9.55 5.39
C LEU A 4 5.21 9.74 3.97
N VAL A 5 5.86 8.74 3.43
CA VAL A 5 6.30 8.72 2.04
C VAL A 5 5.34 7.84 1.25
N THR A 6 4.72 8.39 0.23
CA THR A 6 3.73 7.70 -0.59
C THR A 6 4.16 7.57 -2.04
N GLY A 7 3.78 6.47 -2.69
CA GLY A 7 4.04 6.23 -4.11
C GLY A 7 2.98 5.33 -4.72
N LEU A 8 2.51 5.68 -5.92
CA LEU A 8 1.50 4.93 -6.67
C LEU A 8 2.18 4.01 -7.69
N PHE A 9 1.89 2.74 -7.63
CA PHE A 9 2.37 1.72 -8.57
C PHE A 9 1.26 1.27 -9.51
N LYS A 10 1.56 1.14 -10.80
CA LYS A 10 0.60 0.65 -11.80
C LYS A 10 0.50 -0.86 -11.86
N THR A 11 1.53 -1.55 -11.40
CA THR A 11 1.60 -3.02 -11.48
C THR A 11 1.88 -3.64 -10.11
N ARG A 12 1.35 -4.83 -9.91
CA ARG A 12 1.65 -5.64 -8.74
C ARG A 12 3.14 -5.92 -8.58
N ALA A 13 3.82 -6.30 -9.66
CA ALA A 13 5.24 -6.64 -9.62
C ALA A 13 6.11 -5.48 -9.12
N ALA A 14 5.82 -4.24 -9.55
CA ALA A 14 6.51 -3.05 -9.08
C ALA A 14 6.21 -2.77 -7.59
N ALA A 15 4.95 -2.94 -7.15
CA ALA A 15 4.56 -2.79 -5.76
C ALA A 15 5.24 -3.83 -4.85
N GLU A 16 5.32 -5.09 -5.29
CA GLU A 16 6.02 -6.16 -4.59
C GLU A 16 7.53 -5.86 -4.43
N ALA A 17 8.17 -5.43 -5.51
CA ALA A 17 9.58 -5.04 -5.48
C ALA A 17 9.82 -3.87 -4.52
N ALA A 18 8.90 -2.91 -4.45
CA ALA A 18 8.98 -1.78 -3.53
C ALA A 18 8.87 -2.24 -2.07
N VAL A 19 7.87 -3.06 -1.73
CA VAL A 19 7.70 -3.60 -0.36
C VAL A 19 8.92 -4.40 0.06
N ASP A 20 9.46 -5.26 -0.81
CA ASP A 20 10.65 -6.05 -0.52
C ASP A 20 11.88 -5.16 -0.27
N ALA A 21 12.10 -4.14 -1.11
CA ALA A 21 13.21 -3.21 -0.96
C ALA A 21 13.11 -2.38 0.34
N ILE A 22 11.88 -2.01 0.75
CA ILE A 22 11.63 -1.30 2.01
C ILE A 22 11.94 -2.20 3.21
N ILE A 23 11.51 -3.46 3.19
CA ILE A 23 11.79 -4.44 4.25
C ILE A 23 13.30 -4.71 4.36
N LYS A 24 14.00 -4.84 3.24
CA LYS A 24 15.47 -4.99 3.21
C LYS A 24 16.21 -3.81 3.81
N ARG A 25 15.60 -2.63 3.86
CA ARG A 25 16.14 -1.45 4.55
C ARG A 25 15.84 -1.41 6.05
N GLY A 26 15.22 -2.45 6.61
CA GLY A 26 14.94 -2.57 8.04
C GLY A 26 13.60 -1.99 8.48
N TYR A 27 12.70 -1.71 7.55
CA TYR A 27 11.31 -1.40 7.85
C TYR A 27 10.51 -2.68 8.09
N THR A 28 9.53 -2.59 8.96
CA THR A 28 8.61 -3.69 9.27
C THR A 28 7.34 -3.59 8.43
N ARG A 29 6.53 -4.63 8.44
CA ARG A 29 5.22 -4.62 7.79
C ARG A 29 4.28 -3.59 8.41
N ASP A 30 4.47 -3.32 9.70
CA ASP A 30 3.66 -2.35 10.45
C ASP A 30 3.99 -0.90 10.07
N ASP A 31 5.16 -0.65 9.49
CA ASP A 31 5.57 0.65 8.96
C ASP A 31 5.04 0.90 7.54
N ILE A 32 4.49 -0.13 6.88
CA ILE A 32 4.09 -0.10 5.47
C ILE A 32 2.58 -0.12 5.36
N SER A 33 2.04 0.85 4.64
CA SER A 33 0.62 0.91 4.26
C SER A 33 0.45 0.50 2.81
N VAL A 34 -0.55 -0.32 2.54
CA VAL A 34 -0.92 -0.73 1.18
C VAL A 34 -2.40 -0.45 0.97
N LEU A 35 -2.71 0.29 -0.09
CA LEU A 35 -4.07 0.58 -0.51
C LEU A 35 -4.27 0.09 -1.93
N MET A 36 -5.36 -0.65 -2.16
CA MET A 36 -5.78 -1.10 -3.48
C MET A 36 -7.29 -1.26 -3.53
N SER A 37 -7.88 -1.21 -4.72
CA SER A 37 -9.29 -1.51 -4.88
C SER A 37 -9.58 -3.01 -4.69
N ASP A 38 -10.79 -3.37 -4.27
CA ASP A 38 -11.23 -4.77 -4.18
C ASP A 38 -11.13 -5.48 -5.54
N ALA A 39 -11.39 -4.75 -6.62
CA ALA A 39 -11.22 -5.29 -7.97
C ALA A 39 -9.77 -5.65 -8.26
N THR A 40 -8.82 -4.81 -7.87
CA THR A 40 -7.38 -5.07 -7.99
C THR A 40 -6.97 -6.24 -7.11
N LYS A 41 -7.42 -6.28 -5.86
CA LYS A 41 -7.16 -7.41 -4.95
C LYS A 41 -7.68 -8.71 -5.55
N SER A 42 -8.91 -8.75 -6.01
CA SER A 42 -9.52 -9.95 -6.59
C SER A 42 -8.82 -10.40 -7.87
N LYS A 43 -8.43 -9.46 -8.73
CA LYS A 43 -7.77 -9.76 -10.00
C LYS A 43 -6.32 -10.22 -9.81
N GLU A 44 -5.56 -9.51 -8.98
CA GLU A 44 -4.11 -9.73 -8.87
C GLU A 44 -3.73 -10.76 -7.80
N PHE A 45 -4.54 -10.92 -6.76
CA PHE A 45 -4.22 -11.76 -5.60
C PHE A 45 -5.13 -13.00 -5.43
N ALA A 46 -6.35 -13.03 -6.02
CA ALA A 46 -7.24 -14.19 -5.92
C ALA A 46 -6.77 -15.38 -6.76
N ILE A 47 -6.00 -15.13 -7.81
CA ILE A 47 -5.38 -16.20 -8.61
C ILE A 47 -4.42 -17.03 -7.77
N GLU A 48 -3.81 -16.46 -6.74
CA GLU A 48 -2.91 -17.18 -5.83
C GLU A 48 -3.63 -17.95 -4.71
N SER A 49 -4.82 -17.51 -4.32
CA SER A 49 -5.63 -18.22 -3.32
C SER A 49 -6.20 -19.53 -3.84
N GLY A 50 -6.39 -19.65 -5.16
CA GLY A 50 -6.93 -20.84 -5.82
C GLY A 50 -5.89 -21.85 -6.27
N THR A 51 -4.64 -21.49 -6.37
CA THR A 51 -3.54 -22.37 -6.72
C THR A 51 -2.68 -22.63 -5.50
N ARG A 52 -2.37 -23.87 -5.22
CA ARG A 52 -1.52 -24.44 -4.15
C ARG A 52 -0.21 -23.69 -3.81
N ALA A 53 -0.06 -22.44 -4.26
CA ALA A 53 1.06 -21.56 -3.98
C ALA A 53 1.19 -21.22 -2.48
N ALA A 54 0.09 -21.18 -1.75
CA ALA A 54 0.12 -21.01 -0.30
C ALA A 54 0.76 -22.20 0.45
N GLN A 55 0.73 -23.40 -0.13
CA GLN A 55 1.40 -24.59 0.43
C GLN A 55 2.84 -24.75 -0.05
N GLY A 56 3.21 -24.19 -1.22
CA GLY A 56 4.56 -24.23 -1.75
C GLY A 56 5.52 -23.22 -1.13
N ALA A 57 5.02 -22.12 -0.58
CA ALA A 57 5.83 -21.09 0.07
C ALA A 57 6.50 -21.56 1.37
N VAL A 58 6.04 -22.67 1.95
CA VAL A 58 6.61 -23.24 3.18
C VAL A 58 7.74 -24.25 2.89
N VAL A 59 7.85 -24.79 1.69
CA VAL A 59 8.73 -25.93 1.39
C VAL A 59 9.85 -25.61 0.40
N GLY A 60 9.82 -24.46 -0.29
CA GLY A 60 10.78 -24.11 -1.34
C GLY A 60 11.50 -22.79 -1.09
N GLY A 61 12.28 -22.69 0.00
CA GLY A 61 13.16 -21.55 0.21
C GLY A 61 14.27 -21.48 -0.81
N THR A 62 14.12 -20.70 -1.87
CA THR A 62 15.26 -20.12 -2.61
C THR A 62 14.84 -18.91 -3.43
N VAL A 63 15.41 -17.79 -3.06
CA VAL A 63 15.76 -16.59 -3.85
C VAL A 63 14.66 -15.77 -4.52
N GLY A 64 13.44 -16.25 -4.68
CA GLY A 64 12.33 -15.47 -5.28
C GLY A 64 11.04 -15.45 -4.46
N GLY A 65 10.96 -16.25 -3.41
CA GLY A 65 9.71 -16.50 -2.68
C GLY A 65 9.39 -15.54 -1.52
N VAL A 66 10.33 -14.68 -1.14
CA VAL A 66 10.14 -13.78 0.03
C VAL A 66 9.36 -12.52 -0.35
N THR A 67 9.48 -12.08 -1.59
CA THR A 67 8.89 -10.84 -2.10
C THR A 67 7.37 -10.92 -2.22
N VAL A 68 6.88 -11.99 -2.83
CA VAL A 68 5.44 -12.23 -3.01
C VAL A 68 4.74 -12.43 -1.65
N ALA A 69 5.42 -13.06 -0.70
CA ALA A 69 4.87 -13.33 0.62
C ALA A 69 4.69 -12.06 1.48
N ALA A 70 5.54 -11.05 1.33
CA ALA A 70 5.45 -9.84 2.14
C ALA A 70 4.23 -8.99 1.79
N LEU A 71 4.02 -8.68 0.52
CA LEU A 71 2.85 -7.91 0.08
C LEU A 71 1.56 -8.70 0.29
N ALA A 72 1.55 -9.98 -0.03
CA ALA A 72 0.39 -10.85 0.21
C ALA A 72 0.05 -10.96 1.70
N ALA A 73 1.04 -11.02 2.58
CA ALA A 73 0.81 -11.06 4.02
C ALA A 73 0.27 -9.73 4.56
N ILE A 74 0.76 -8.58 4.06
CA ILE A 74 0.22 -7.26 4.43
C ILE A 74 -1.24 -7.15 3.98
N THR A 75 -1.55 -7.58 2.76
CA THR A 75 -2.92 -7.51 2.23
C THR A 75 -3.87 -8.54 2.85
N ALA A 76 -3.36 -9.67 3.33
CA ALA A 76 -4.17 -10.69 4.02
C ALA A 76 -4.64 -10.23 5.41
N VAL A 77 -3.82 -9.44 6.10
CA VAL A 77 -4.16 -8.84 7.41
C VAL A 77 -4.95 -7.54 7.24
N GLY A 78 -5.00 -7.00 6.03
CA GLY A 78 -5.67 -5.75 5.71
C GLY A 78 -7.18 -5.82 5.97
N THR A 79 -7.69 -4.82 6.66
CA THR A 79 -9.12 -4.59 6.82
C THR A 79 -9.72 -4.09 5.50
N SER A 80 -10.75 -4.78 5.03
CA SER A 80 -11.55 -4.28 3.91
C SER A 80 -12.44 -3.14 4.42
N LEU A 81 -12.08 -1.91 4.11
CA LEU A 81 -12.95 -0.77 4.35
C LEU A 81 -13.83 -0.58 3.12
N VAL A 82 -15.12 -0.84 3.28
CA VAL A 82 -16.09 -0.57 2.21
C VAL A 82 -16.42 0.92 2.25
N LEU A 83 -15.78 1.69 1.39
CA LEU A 83 -16.15 3.07 1.15
C LEU A 83 -17.23 3.13 0.06
N PRO A 84 -18.22 4.06 0.16
CA PRO A 84 -19.26 4.20 -0.86
C PRO A 84 -18.66 4.39 -2.26
N GLY A 85 -18.96 3.47 -3.17
CA GLY A 85 -18.53 3.51 -4.56
C GLY A 85 -17.18 2.86 -4.87
N ILE A 86 -16.39 2.45 -3.86
CA ILE A 86 -15.15 1.70 -4.04
C ILE A 86 -14.94 0.76 -2.86
N GLY A 87 -14.84 -0.53 -3.15
CA GLY A 87 -14.26 -1.46 -2.20
C GLY A 87 -12.75 -1.19 -2.12
N LEU A 88 -12.25 -0.82 -0.97
CA LEU A 88 -10.84 -0.59 -0.72
C LEU A 88 -10.31 -1.59 0.29
N VAL A 89 -9.18 -2.18 -0.06
CA VAL A 89 -8.38 -2.95 0.89
C VAL A 89 -7.25 -2.06 1.39
N ILE A 90 -7.23 -1.83 2.68
CA ILE A 90 -6.26 -0.95 3.33
C ILE A 90 -5.56 -1.75 4.43
N ALA A 91 -4.24 -1.71 4.45
CA ALA A 91 -3.42 -2.27 5.50
C ALA A 91 -2.37 -1.25 5.96
N GLY A 92 -1.91 -1.37 7.20
CA GLY A 92 -0.84 -0.58 7.78
C GLY A 92 -1.28 0.73 8.47
N PRO A 93 -0.36 1.65 8.75
CA PRO A 93 -0.61 2.89 9.53
C PRO A 93 -1.71 3.78 8.95
N ILE A 94 -1.83 3.87 7.64
CA ILE A 94 -2.91 4.64 6.99
C ILE A 94 -4.28 4.03 7.34
N ALA A 95 -4.40 2.71 7.44
CA ALA A 95 -5.63 2.06 7.85
C ALA A 95 -6.04 2.46 9.28
N ALA A 96 -5.08 2.53 10.20
CA ALA A 96 -5.32 2.98 11.55
C ALA A 96 -5.76 4.45 11.62
N ALA A 97 -5.13 5.32 10.84
CA ALA A 97 -5.53 6.72 10.71
C ALA A 97 -6.96 6.85 10.17
N LEU A 98 -7.32 6.07 9.14
CA LEU A 98 -8.66 6.07 8.56
C LEU A 98 -9.73 5.53 9.53
N ALA A 99 -9.40 4.50 10.29
CA ALA A 99 -10.30 3.95 11.30
C ALA A 99 -10.57 4.94 12.43
N GLY A 100 -9.59 5.78 12.79
CA GLY A 100 -9.70 6.81 13.82
C GLY A 100 -10.56 8.02 13.44
N LEU A 101 -10.79 8.26 12.15
CA LEU A 101 -11.55 9.41 11.65
C LEU A 101 -13.08 9.23 11.72
N GLY A 102 -13.57 8.05 12.10
CA GLY A 102 -14.99 7.76 12.30
C GLY A 102 -15.85 8.04 11.06
N ALA A 103 -17.08 8.48 11.28
CA ALA A 103 -18.08 8.73 10.23
C ALA A 103 -17.70 9.85 9.23
N GLY A 104 -16.70 10.69 9.53
CA GLY A 104 -16.22 11.74 8.62
C GLY A 104 -15.60 11.19 7.34
N GLY A 105 -14.96 10.01 7.41
CA GLY A 105 -14.45 9.31 6.23
C GLY A 105 -15.56 8.77 5.30
N ALA A 106 -16.72 8.46 5.87
CA ALA A 106 -17.85 7.93 5.09
C ALA A 106 -18.51 8.97 4.17
N THR A 107 -18.47 10.25 4.53
CA THR A 107 -19.08 11.32 3.73
C THR A 107 -18.15 11.88 2.65
N GLY A 108 -16.84 11.84 2.89
CA GLY A 108 -15.81 12.35 1.96
C GLY A 108 -15.25 11.31 0.98
N GLY A 109 -15.64 10.04 1.10
CA GLY A 109 -15.10 8.96 0.30
C GLY A 109 -13.58 8.79 0.50
N LEU A 110 -12.91 8.17 -0.47
CA LEU A 110 -11.46 7.91 -0.41
C LEU A 110 -10.64 9.21 -0.30
N ILE A 111 -11.04 10.26 -1.01
CA ILE A 111 -10.33 11.54 -0.97
C ILE A 111 -10.35 12.10 0.45
N GLY A 112 -11.53 12.18 1.08
CA GLY A 112 -11.66 12.65 2.47
C GLY A 112 -10.86 11.81 3.46
N ALA A 113 -10.84 10.52 3.24
CA ALA A 113 -10.07 9.57 4.05
C ALA A 113 -8.55 9.81 3.92
N LEU A 114 -8.03 10.00 2.72
CA LEU A 114 -6.61 10.30 2.49
C LEU A 114 -6.22 11.68 3.06
N VAL A 115 -7.08 12.68 2.90
CA VAL A 115 -6.87 14.02 3.50
C VAL A 115 -6.82 13.93 5.02
N GLY A 116 -7.70 13.14 5.62
CA GLY A 116 -7.67 12.86 7.05
C GLY A 116 -6.40 12.15 7.53
N ALA A 117 -5.77 11.36 6.67
CA ALA A 117 -4.47 10.74 6.94
C ALA A 117 -3.27 11.68 6.71
N GLY A 118 -3.52 12.96 6.39
CA GLY A 118 -2.47 13.97 6.20
C GLY A 118 -2.05 14.21 4.75
N ILE A 119 -2.68 13.53 3.79
CA ILE A 119 -2.36 13.69 2.37
C ILE A 119 -3.11 14.92 1.81
N PRO A 120 -2.44 15.87 1.16
CA PRO A 120 -3.08 17.04 0.57
C PRO A 120 -4.19 16.67 -0.43
N GLU A 121 -5.30 17.41 -0.45
CA GLU A 121 -6.48 17.10 -1.25
C GLU A 121 -6.18 16.91 -2.75
N HIS A 122 -5.34 17.76 -3.33
CA HIS A 122 -4.97 17.66 -4.74
C HIS A 122 -4.27 16.31 -5.07
N ARG A 123 -3.53 15.75 -4.12
CA ARG A 123 -2.90 14.45 -4.25
C ARG A 123 -3.84 13.30 -3.95
N ALA A 124 -4.68 13.46 -2.94
CA ALA A 124 -5.73 12.50 -2.65
C ALA A 124 -6.59 12.23 -3.88
N LYS A 125 -6.88 13.26 -4.69
CA LYS A 125 -7.58 13.13 -5.99
C LYS A 125 -6.78 12.32 -7.02
N VAL A 126 -5.48 12.53 -7.11
CA VAL A 126 -4.59 11.76 -8.01
C VAL A 126 -4.53 10.29 -7.59
N TYR A 127 -4.39 10.04 -6.31
CA TYR A 127 -4.36 8.68 -5.77
C TYR A 127 -5.71 7.96 -5.91
N ASP A 128 -6.82 8.66 -5.69
CA ASP A 128 -8.16 8.11 -5.94
C ASP A 128 -8.32 7.67 -7.40
N ALA A 129 -7.95 8.51 -8.35
CA ALA A 129 -7.97 8.17 -9.77
C ALA A 129 -7.06 6.97 -10.10
N GLY A 130 -5.86 6.94 -9.54
CA GLY A 130 -4.91 5.84 -9.72
C GLY A 130 -5.40 4.51 -9.15
N LEU A 131 -5.98 4.52 -7.95
CA LEU A 131 -6.56 3.34 -7.33
C LEU A 131 -7.78 2.82 -8.10
N ARG A 132 -8.63 3.70 -8.61
CA ARG A 132 -9.78 3.33 -9.48
C ARG A 132 -9.33 2.72 -10.79
N SER A 133 -8.18 3.12 -11.32
CA SER A 133 -7.61 2.54 -12.56
C SER A 133 -6.87 1.22 -12.35
N GLY A 134 -6.83 0.70 -11.14
CA GLY A 134 -6.20 -0.58 -10.80
C GLY A 134 -4.80 -0.45 -10.20
N GLY A 135 -4.36 0.77 -9.85
CA GLY A 135 -3.09 1.01 -9.19
C GLY A 135 -3.05 0.54 -7.74
N ILE A 136 -1.85 0.47 -7.19
CA ILE A 136 -1.56 0.12 -5.80
C ILE A 136 -0.80 1.28 -5.18
N LEU A 137 -1.35 1.87 -4.12
CA LEU A 137 -0.69 2.92 -3.35
C LEU A 137 0.08 2.29 -2.19
N ILE A 138 1.37 2.60 -2.10
CA ILE A 138 2.22 2.21 -0.98
C ILE A 138 2.59 3.46 -0.20
N GLY A 139 2.39 3.41 1.11
CA GLY A 139 2.82 4.43 2.05
C GLY A 139 3.80 3.83 3.07
N VAL A 140 4.83 4.57 3.42
CA VAL A 140 5.82 4.16 4.42
C VAL A 140 6.03 5.27 5.41
N GLU A 141 5.91 4.97 6.70
CA GLU A 141 6.31 5.89 7.75
C GLU A 141 7.83 5.89 7.90
N ALA A 142 8.47 7.00 7.52
CA ALA A 142 9.90 7.16 7.67
C ALA A 142 10.28 7.28 9.15
N LYS A 143 11.26 6.50 9.58
CA LYS A 143 11.75 6.50 10.98
C LYS A 143 12.52 7.77 11.34
N ALA A 144 13.11 8.41 10.33
CA ALA A 144 13.81 9.69 10.46
C ALA A 144 13.58 10.56 9.22
N ASP A 145 13.71 11.86 9.39
CA ASP A 145 13.54 12.83 8.27
C ASP A 145 14.52 12.58 7.11
N GLU A 146 15.74 12.15 7.42
CA GLU A 146 16.75 11.81 6.42
C GLU A 146 16.39 10.56 5.61
N ASP A 147 15.65 9.66 6.20
CA ASP A 147 15.23 8.42 5.52
C ASP A 147 14.06 8.65 4.57
N ALA A 148 13.25 9.68 4.80
CA ALA A 148 12.14 10.03 3.92
C ALA A 148 12.61 10.34 2.49
N GLY A 149 13.70 11.09 2.33
CA GLY A 149 14.30 11.36 1.01
C GLY A 149 14.83 10.11 0.32
N LYS A 150 15.44 9.20 1.08
CA LYS A 150 15.94 7.92 0.55
C LYS A 150 14.79 6.98 0.13
N LEU A 151 13.68 6.99 0.88
CA LEU A 151 12.48 6.24 0.54
C LEU A 151 11.79 6.82 -0.70
N GLU A 152 11.70 8.15 -0.80
CA GLU A 152 11.15 8.81 -1.98
C GLU A 152 11.92 8.41 -3.25
N GLN A 153 13.25 8.47 -3.20
CA GLN A 153 14.09 8.06 -4.32
C GLN A 153 13.94 6.56 -4.62
N LEU A 154 13.93 5.71 -3.60
CA LEU A 154 13.74 4.26 -3.77
C LEU A 154 12.42 3.94 -4.47
N LEU A 155 11.32 4.54 -4.04
CA LEU A 155 10.02 4.30 -4.65
C LEU A 155 9.98 4.79 -6.09
N ALA A 156 10.58 5.96 -6.38
CA ALA A 156 10.69 6.48 -7.74
C ALA A 156 11.52 5.57 -8.64
N ASP A 157 12.66 5.09 -8.17
CA ASP A 157 13.55 4.18 -8.93
C ASP A 157 12.85 2.83 -9.25
N LEU A 158 11.92 2.41 -8.41
CA LEU A 158 11.12 1.19 -8.60
C LEU A 158 9.86 1.42 -9.44
N GLY A 159 9.69 2.61 -10.01
CA GLY A 159 8.62 2.93 -10.95
C GLY A 159 7.33 3.45 -10.31
N ALA A 160 7.40 3.93 -9.07
CA ALA A 160 6.28 4.64 -8.47
C ALA A 160 6.03 5.98 -9.16
N GLU A 161 4.78 6.28 -9.40
CA GLU A 161 4.34 7.60 -9.85
C GLU A 161 3.90 8.44 -8.65
N HIS A 162 4.02 9.77 -8.79
CA HIS A 162 3.57 10.73 -7.78
C HIS A 162 4.18 10.52 -6.38
N VAL A 163 5.45 10.10 -6.33
CA VAL A 163 6.16 9.88 -5.07
C VAL A 163 6.35 11.20 -4.33
N ARG A 164 6.06 11.22 -3.03
CA ARG A 164 6.21 12.41 -2.18
C ARG A 164 6.31 12.07 -0.70
N GLN A 165 6.84 13.02 0.04
CA GLN A 165 6.83 13.10 1.49
C GLN A 165 5.65 13.96 1.92
N GLU A 166 4.87 13.47 2.89
CA GLU A 166 3.74 14.14 3.51
C GLU A 166 4.00 14.41 5.01
#